data_c584c6826fe970d25ea9051d55ae470a
#
_entry.id   c584c6826fe970d25ea9051d55ae470a
#
_cell.length_a   1.000
_cell.length_b   1.000
_cell.length_c   1.000
_cell.angle_alpha   90.00
_cell.angle_beta   90.00
_cell.angle_gamma   90.00
#
_symmetry.space_group_name_H-M   'P 1'
#
loop_
_entity.id
_entity.type
_entity.pdbx_description
1 polymer ?
#
loop_
_entity_poly.entity_id
_entity_poly.type
_entity_poly.pdbx_seq_one_letter_code
_entity_poly.pdbx_strand_id
1 'polypeptide(L)'
;GEDYLSLAFDLTKKVDPDAELYYNDYSMTIPAKRAGAIKMIKRIQELGTKIDGIGMQGHWDLNTPSIEEIEKSIVEYAELGIKVAITELDVSVIPMPWDFSGADVNVKFESGDPTMNPYPEKLPDSIQVKLAERYEAIFKLFLKHEDKISRVTFWGVNDGDSWKNDWPINGRTNYPLLFDRNNEKKKAYYSVFNLKSDSKE
;
A
#
# COMPACT_ATOMS: atom_id res chain seq x y z
N GLY A 1 -25.03 6.74 6.80
CA GLY A 1 -24.41 6.58 8.11
C GLY A 1 -23.49 5.36 8.14
N GLU A 2 -22.73 5.19 9.20
CA GLU A 2 -21.74 4.11 9.37
C GLU A 2 -22.36 2.70 9.34
N ASP A 3 -23.67 2.60 9.56
CA ASP A 3 -24.41 1.32 9.62
C ASP A 3 -24.44 0.56 8.28
N TYR A 4 -24.20 1.22 7.14
CA TYR A 4 -24.17 0.52 5.85
C TYR A 4 -22.98 -0.44 5.74
N LEU A 5 -21.87 -0.15 6.41
CA LEU A 5 -20.71 -1.03 6.42
C LEU A 5 -21.03 -2.33 7.15
N SER A 6 -21.64 -2.25 8.35
CA SER A 6 -22.09 -3.44 9.07
C SER A 6 -23.06 -4.27 8.23
N LEU A 7 -24.02 -3.60 7.58
CA LEU A 7 -24.96 -4.30 6.69
C LEU A 7 -24.25 -5.02 5.53
N ALA A 8 -23.25 -4.38 4.90
CA ALA A 8 -22.48 -4.97 3.82
C ALA A 8 -21.69 -6.22 4.29
N PHE A 9 -21.03 -6.14 5.45
CA PHE A 9 -20.33 -7.28 6.04
C PHE A 9 -21.30 -8.42 6.41
N ASP A 10 -22.43 -8.11 7.04
CA ASP A 10 -23.42 -9.11 7.44
C ASP A 10 -24.06 -9.80 6.23
N LEU A 11 -24.36 -9.06 5.16
CA LEU A 11 -24.89 -9.64 3.91
C LEU A 11 -23.88 -10.54 3.24
N THR A 12 -22.61 -10.12 3.19
CA THR A 12 -21.52 -10.95 2.64
C THR A 12 -21.36 -12.24 3.43
N LYS A 13 -21.36 -12.18 4.76
CA LYS A 13 -21.29 -13.36 5.62
C LYS A 13 -22.46 -14.31 5.46
N LYS A 14 -23.65 -13.84 5.11
CA LYS A 14 -24.80 -14.70 4.80
C LYS A 14 -24.61 -15.47 3.49
N VAL A 15 -23.92 -14.87 2.52
CA VAL A 15 -23.69 -15.50 1.20
C VAL A 15 -22.48 -16.43 1.26
N ASP A 16 -21.41 -16.00 1.92
CA ASP A 16 -20.17 -16.76 2.10
C ASP A 16 -19.76 -16.72 3.59
N PRO A 17 -20.20 -17.71 4.37
CA PRO A 17 -19.90 -17.76 5.80
C PRO A 17 -18.41 -17.96 6.12
N ASP A 18 -17.64 -18.53 5.19
CA ASP A 18 -16.23 -18.86 5.40
C ASP A 18 -15.28 -17.75 4.96
N ALA A 19 -15.75 -16.77 4.19
CA ALA A 19 -14.93 -15.66 3.74
C ALA A 19 -14.38 -14.83 4.90
N GLU A 20 -13.11 -14.47 4.86
CA GLU A 20 -12.53 -13.41 5.70
C GLU A 20 -12.86 -12.05 5.10
N LEU A 21 -13.42 -11.15 5.90
CA LEU A 21 -13.91 -9.84 5.45
C LEU A 21 -13.00 -8.73 5.95
N TYR A 22 -12.49 -7.94 5.02
CA TYR A 22 -11.56 -6.84 5.26
C TYR A 22 -12.16 -5.50 4.80
N TYR A 23 -11.98 -4.47 5.63
CA TYR A 23 -12.13 -3.10 5.16
C TYR A 23 -10.85 -2.66 4.49
N ASN A 24 -10.89 -2.22 3.24
CA ASN A 24 -9.70 -1.81 2.46
C ASN A 24 -9.81 -0.34 2.04
N ASP A 25 -8.71 0.43 2.27
CA ASP A 25 -8.70 1.83 1.87
C ASP A 25 -7.27 2.35 1.64
N TYR A 26 -7.15 3.50 0.96
CA TYR A 26 -5.89 4.21 0.73
C TYR A 26 -5.53 5.12 1.90
N SER A 27 -4.28 5.60 1.94
CA SER A 27 -3.78 6.60 2.93
C SER A 27 -3.99 6.19 4.41
N MET A 28 -4.05 4.90 4.69
CA MET A 28 -4.35 4.34 6.01
C MET A 28 -3.24 4.58 7.05
N THR A 29 -2.09 5.09 6.62
CA THR A 29 -0.99 5.50 7.50
C THR A 29 -1.09 6.95 7.98
N ILE A 30 -1.96 7.76 7.37
CA ILE A 30 -2.18 9.15 7.79
C ILE A 30 -2.86 9.16 9.17
N PRO A 31 -2.31 9.88 10.19
CA PRO A 31 -2.80 9.81 11.57
C PRO A 31 -4.30 10.07 11.71
N ALA A 32 -4.84 11.10 11.04
CA ALA A 32 -6.26 11.43 11.11
C ALA A 32 -7.15 10.33 10.50
N LYS A 33 -6.73 9.76 9.34
CA LYS A 33 -7.46 8.67 8.69
C LYS A 33 -7.36 7.38 9.49
N ARG A 34 -6.19 7.06 10.04
CA ARG A 34 -5.99 5.93 10.95
C ARG A 34 -6.93 6.02 12.17
N ALA A 35 -6.98 7.16 12.84
CA ALA A 35 -7.89 7.37 13.96
C ALA A 35 -9.36 7.21 13.58
N GLY A 36 -9.75 7.70 12.40
CA GLY A 36 -11.10 7.53 11.86
C GLY A 36 -11.44 6.06 11.59
N ALA A 37 -10.51 5.33 10.96
CA ALA A 37 -10.67 3.90 10.67
C ALA A 37 -10.78 3.06 11.95
N ILE A 38 -9.96 3.36 12.97
CA ILE A 38 -10.04 2.70 14.28
C ILE A 38 -11.42 2.91 14.91
N LYS A 39 -11.91 4.14 14.91
CA LYS A 39 -13.26 4.46 15.44
C LYS A 39 -14.35 3.70 14.68
N MET A 40 -14.26 3.67 13.36
CA MET A 40 -15.21 2.97 12.49
C MET A 40 -15.22 1.47 12.78
N ILE A 41 -14.04 0.82 12.86
CA ILE A 41 -13.94 -0.61 13.15
C ILE A 41 -14.50 -0.95 14.53
N LYS A 42 -14.17 -0.16 15.55
CA LYS A 42 -14.77 -0.33 16.89
C LYS A 42 -16.29 -0.27 16.84
N ARG A 43 -16.84 0.67 16.07
CA ARG A 43 -18.28 0.77 15.90
C ARG A 43 -18.90 -0.44 15.23
N ILE A 44 -18.25 -0.99 14.20
CA ILE A 44 -18.69 -2.23 13.53
C ILE A 44 -18.71 -3.40 14.54
N GLN A 45 -17.64 -3.53 15.35
CA GLN A 45 -17.53 -4.56 16.39
C GLN A 45 -18.60 -4.40 17.49
N GLU A 46 -18.88 -3.16 17.93
CA GLU A 46 -19.95 -2.85 18.89
C GLU A 46 -21.35 -3.22 18.39
N LEU A 47 -21.58 -3.15 17.09
CA LEU A 47 -22.82 -3.61 16.46
C LEU A 47 -22.94 -5.13 16.34
N GLY A 48 -21.91 -5.87 16.77
CA GLY A 48 -21.87 -7.33 16.71
C GLY A 48 -21.52 -7.88 15.33
N THR A 49 -21.18 -7.02 14.37
CA THR A 49 -20.77 -7.41 13.03
C THR A 49 -19.33 -7.90 13.04
N LYS A 50 -19.07 -9.05 12.42
CA LYS A 50 -17.74 -9.60 12.30
C LYS A 50 -16.94 -8.88 11.21
N ILE A 51 -15.76 -8.41 11.57
CA ILE A 51 -14.72 -7.92 10.67
C ILE A 51 -13.43 -8.69 10.98
N ASP A 52 -12.81 -9.27 9.96
CA ASP A 52 -11.64 -10.15 10.12
C ASP A 52 -10.32 -9.39 9.96
N GLY A 53 -10.34 -8.27 9.23
CA GLY A 53 -9.12 -7.50 9.01
C GLY A 53 -9.33 -6.12 8.40
N ILE A 54 -8.20 -5.44 8.28
CA ILE A 54 -8.08 -4.16 7.60
C ILE A 54 -7.02 -4.25 6.50
N GLY A 55 -7.34 -3.70 5.33
CA GLY A 55 -6.42 -3.56 4.21
C GLY A 55 -5.87 -2.13 4.14
N MET A 56 -4.55 -2.00 4.16
CA MET A 56 -3.86 -0.79 3.76
C MET A 56 -3.43 -0.98 2.31
N GLN A 57 -3.92 -0.16 1.37
CA GLN A 57 -3.55 -0.31 -0.05
C GLN A 57 -2.03 -0.30 -0.25
N GLY A 58 -1.33 0.64 0.36
CA GLY A 58 0.14 0.65 0.30
C GLY A 58 0.71 1.34 -0.95
N HIS A 59 -0.03 2.30 -1.53
CA HIS A 59 0.46 3.18 -2.58
C HIS A 59 1.36 4.25 -1.96
N TRP A 60 2.63 3.92 -1.81
CA TRP A 60 3.61 4.75 -1.13
C TRP A 60 4.61 5.38 -2.12
N ASP A 61 5.57 6.13 -1.58
CA ASP A 61 6.72 6.63 -2.32
C ASP A 61 8.04 6.38 -1.57
N LEU A 62 9.14 6.87 -2.13
CA LEU A 62 10.48 6.64 -1.56
C LEU A 62 10.63 7.16 -0.12
N ASN A 63 9.88 8.19 0.26
CA ASN A 63 10.06 8.88 1.53
C ASN A 63 8.82 8.84 2.42
N THR A 64 7.63 8.69 1.84
CA THR A 64 6.37 8.73 2.56
C THR A 64 5.51 7.48 2.33
N PRO A 65 4.79 7.04 3.35
CA PRO A 65 4.89 7.42 4.76
C PRO A 65 6.23 7.00 5.37
N SER A 66 6.61 7.54 6.53
CA SER A 66 7.80 7.06 7.25
C SER A 66 7.61 5.61 7.72
N ILE A 67 8.70 4.90 7.97
CA ILE A 67 8.65 3.51 8.49
C ILE A 67 7.93 3.48 9.84
N GLU A 68 8.13 4.49 10.68
CA GLU A 68 7.47 4.63 11.98
C GLU A 68 5.96 4.80 11.85
N GLU A 69 5.47 5.55 10.84
CA GLU A 69 4.03 5.70 10.62
C GLU A 69 3.40 4.43 10.04
N ILE A 70 4.14 3.67 9.23
CA ILE A 70 3.69 2.34 8.79
C ILE A 70 3.58 1.40 9.99
N GLU A 71 4.64 1.33 10.81
CA GLU A 71 4.67 0.48 11.99
C GLU A 71 3.54 0.80 12.96
N LYS A 72 3.37 2.08 13.27
CA LYS A 72 2.30 2.55 14.15
C LYS A 72 0.93 2.14 13.64
N SER A 73 0.70 2.22 12.31
CA SER A 73 -0.57 1.80 11.72
C SER A 73 -0.81 0.30 11.87
N ILE A 74 0.20 -0.53 11.59
CA ILE A 74 0.11 -1.98 11.75
C ILE A 74 -0.23 -2.34 13.20
N VAL A 75 0.47 -1.74 14.16
CA VAL A 75 0.28 -2.04 15.59
C VAL A 75 -1.11 -1.59 16.06
N GLU A 76 -1.48 -0.33 15.81
CA GLU A 76 -2.77 0.22 16.27
C GLU A 76 -3.98 -0.51 15.64
N TYR A 77 -3.88 -0.98 14.38
CA TYR A 77 -4.94 -1.78 13.78
C TYR A 77 -4.99 -3.20 14.37
N ALA A 78 -3.85 -3.83 14.59
CA ALA A 78 -3.80 -5.16 15.19
C ALA A 78 -4.31 -5.19 16.64
N GLU A 79 -4.16 -4.08 17.39
CA GLU A 79 -4.72 -3.92 18.74
C GLU A 79 -6.26 -4.01 18.80
N LEU A 80 -6.93 -3.87 17.65
CA LEU A 80 -8.38 -4.09 17.52
C LEU A 80 -8.76 -5.58 17.48
N GLY A 81 -7.78 -6.50 17.54
CA GLY A 81 -8.02 -7.94 17.45
C GLY A 81 -8.31 -8.42 16.03
N ILE A 82 -7.89 -7.66 15.01
CA ILE A 82 -8.08 -7.98 13.58
C ILE A 82 -6.75 -8.13 12.86
N LYS A 83 -6.76 -8.80 11.71
CA LYS A 83 -5.57 -8.94 10.85
C LYS A 83 -5.30 -7.64 10.06
N VAL A 84 -4.04 -7.43 9.71
CA VAL A 84 -3.63 -6.36 8.80
C VAL A 84 -3.19 -6.97 7.48
N ALA A 85 -3.62 -6.41 6.36
CA ALA A 85 -3.13 -6.78 5.03
C ALA A 85 -2.57 -5.55 4.31
N ILE A 86 -1.51 -5.73 3.54
CA ILE A 86 -1.06 -4.75 2.55
C ILE A 86 -1.60 -5.24 1.20
N THR A 87 -2.53 -4.49 0.63
CA THR A 87 -3.39 -5.04 -0.43
C THR A 87 -2.97 -4.64 -1.83
N GLU A 88 -2.23 -3.55 -1.99
CA GLU A 88 -1.94 -2.94 -3.29
C GLU A 88 -0.56 -2.26 -3.32
N LEU A 89 0.45 -2.93 -2.75
CA LEU A 89 1.77 -2.34 -2.55
C LEU A 89 2.44 -1.94 -3.85
N ASP A 90 2.77 -0.69 -3.95
CA ASP A 90 3.69 -0.12 -4.92
C ASP A 90 4.43 1.10 -4.34
N VAL A 91 5.64 1.38 -4.81
CA VAL A 91 6.47 2.48 -4.31
C VAL A 91 6.87 3.40 -5.45
N SER A 92 6.19 4.55 -5.59
CA SER A 92 6.50 5.55 -6.60
C SER A 92 7.91 6.10 -6.43
N VAL A 93 8.63 6.23 -7.55
CA VAL A 93 9.96 6.85 -7.59
C VAL A 93 9.96 8.26 -8.17
N ILE A 94 8.79 8.73 -8.59
CA ILE A 94 8.61 10.05 -9.18
C ILE A 94 7.65 10.89 -8.32
N PRO A 95 7.77 12.22 -8.34
CA PRO A 95 6.96 13.08 -7.48
C PRO A 95 5.48 13.03 -7.84
N MET A 96 4.61 13.22 -6.86
CA MET A 96 3.21 13.55 -7.10
C MET A 96 3.05 15.05 -7.26
N PRO A 97 2.12 15.52 -8.11
CA PRO A 97 1.76 16.93 -8.14
C PRO A 97 1.34 17.37 -6.73
N TRP A 98 1.92 18.44 -6.25
CA TRP A 98 1.73 18.93 -4.86
C TRP A 98 0.29 19.39 -4.56
N ASP A 99 -0.46 19.77 -5.58
CA ASP A 99 -1.86 20.18 -5.51
C ASP A 99 -2.84 18.99 -5.70
N PHE A 100 -2.31 17.78 -5.95
CA PHE A 100 -3.15 16.59 -6.08
C PHE A 100 -3.60 16.09 -4.70
N SER A 101 -4.90 16.10 -4.48
CA SER A 101 -5.52 15.49 -3.32
C SER A 101 -6.72 14.64 -3.75
N GLY A 102 -6.79 13.42 -3.26
CA GLY A 102 -7.90 12.50 -3.54
C GLY A 102 -7.47 11.20 -4.22
N ALA A 103 -8.46 10.40 -4.59
CA ALA A 103 -8.28 9.09 -5.19
C ALA A 103 -8.98 8.94 -6.54
N ASP A 104 -9.42 10.04 -7.16
CA ASP A 104 -10.07 9.99 -8.45
C ASP A 104 -9.04 9.77 -9.56
N VAL A 105 -8.96 8.54 -10.06
CA VAL A 105 -8.07 8.13 -11.14
C VAL A 105 -8.42 8.73 -12.51
N ASN A 106 -9.58 9.37 -12.64
CA ASN A 106 -9.97 10.08 -13.85
C ASN A 106 -9.42 11.50 -13.89
N VAL A 107 -8.99 12.05 -12.75
CA VAL A 107 -8.32 13.36 -12.73
C VAL A 107 -6.95 13.22 -13.35
N LYS A 108 -6.70 14.01 -14.38
CA LYS A 108 -5.42 14.08 -15.08
C LYS A 108 -4.96 15.52 -15.18
N PHE A 109 -3.70 15.72 -14.93
CA PHE A 109 -3.02 17.00 -15.10
C PHE A 109 -2.30 17.04 -16.44
N GLU A 110 -2.21 18.21 -17.04
CA GLU A 110 -1.40 18.37 -18.24
C GLU A 110 0.10 18.27 -17.92
N SER A 111 0.84 17.61 -18.81
CA SER A 111 2.29 17.48 -18.70
C SER A 111 2.96 18.79 -19.13
N GLY A 112 3.11 19.72 -18.21
CA GLY A 112 3.81 20.99 -18.50
C GLY A 112 5.17 21.10 -17.82
N ASP A 113 5.38 20.37 -16.75
CA ASP A 113 6.59 20.44 -15.92
C ASP A 113 7.44 19.17 -16.08
N PRO A 114 8.63 19.26 -16.74
CA PRO A 114 9.54 18.13 -16.89
C PRO A 114 9.97 17.49 -15.56
N THR A 115 9.92 18.25 -14.46
CA THR A 115 10.28 17.74 -13.13
C THR A 115 9.29 16.71 -12.63
N MET A 116 8.06 16.68 -13.19
CA MET A 116 7.03 15.70 -12.87
C MET A 116 7.21 14.36 -13.59
N ASN A 117 8.10 14.28 -14.58
CA ASN A 117 8.51 13.03 -15.23
C ASN A 117 10.04 12.98 -15.39
N PRO A 118 10.79 12.91 -14.30
CA PRO A 118 12.25 13.08 -14.33
C PRO A 118 12.98 11.92 -14.99
N TYR A 119 12.32 10.78 -15.22
CA TYR A 119 12.95 9.56 -15.74
C TYR A 119 12.13 8.93 -16.88
N PRO A 120 11.90 9.64 -18.00
CA PRO A 120 10.98 9.17 -19.04
C PRO A 120 11.47 7.89 -19.75
N GLU A 121 12.79 7.71 -19.89
CA GLU A 121 13.36 6.60 -20.66
C GLU A 121 13.92 5.50 -19.78
N LYS A 122 14.61 5.87 -18.69
CA LYS A 122 15.31 4.92 -17.83
C LYS A 122 15.45 5.44 -16.41
N LEU A 123 15.22 4.55 -15.43
CA LEU A 123 15.47 4.86 -14.03
C LEU A 123 16.98 4.91 -13.74
N PRO A 124 17.54 6.03 -13.21
CA PRO A 124 18.93 6.12 -12.81
C PRO A 124 19.29 5.09 -11.75
N ASP A 125 20.53 4.58 -11.80
CA ASP A 125 20.99 3.56 -10.85
C ASP A 125 20.92 4.01 -9.39
N SER A 126 21.20 5.29 -9.12
CA SER A 126 21.06 5.88 -7.78
C SER A 126 19.62 5.84 -7.24
N ILE A 127 18.63 5.96 -8.11
CA ILE A 127 17.22 5.88 -7.72
C ILE A 127 16.79 4.41 -7.58
N GLN A 128 17.35 3.50 -8.39
CA GLN A 128 17.13 2.07 -8.20
C GLN A 128 17.66 1.59 -6.83
N VAL A 129 18.80 2.13 -6.38
CA VAL A 129 19.34 1.85 -5.04
C VAL A 129 18.39 2.35 -3.96
N LYS A 130 17.91 3.61 -4.07
CA LYS A 130 16.94 4.15 -3.10
C LYS A 130 15.63 3.35 -3.05
N LEU A 131 15.14 2.89 -4.20
CA LEU A 131 13.96 2.03 -4.24
C LEU A 131 14.21 0.70 -3.55
N ALA A 132 15.39 0.09 -3.76
CA ALA A 132 15.80 -1.14 -3.12
C ALA A 132 15.90 -1.00 -1.59
N GLU A 133 16.55 0.06 -1.11
CA GLU A 133 16.63 0.41 0.31
C GLU A 133 15.26 0.65 0.94
N ARG A 134 14.37 1.32 0.20
CA ARG A 134 13.00 1.56 0.65
C ARG A 134 12.20 0.27 0.82
N TYR A 135 12.24 -0.61 -0.18
CA TYR A 135 11.60 -1.92 -0.10
C TYR A 135 12.19 -2.79 1.01
N GLU A 136 13.51 -2.77 1.16
CA GLU A 136 14.19 -3.49 2.24
C GLU A 136 13.69 -3.04 3.62
N ALA A 137 13.61 -1.73 3.86
CA ALA A 137 13.13 -1.18 5.11
C ALA A 137 11.66 -1.55 5.39
N ILE A 138 10.81 -1.47 4.36
CA ILE A 138 9.40 -1.86 4.45
C ILE A 138 9.26 -3.35 4.80
N PHE A 139 9.98 -4.22 4.10
CA PHE A 139 9.86 -5.66 4.32
C PHE A 139 10.53 -6.13 5.61
N LYS A 140 11.60 -5.48 6.08
CA LYS A 140 12.12 -5.70 7.44
C LYS A 140 11.07 -5.39 8.50
N LEU A 141 10.34 -4.29 8.32
CA LEU A 141 9.23 -3.96 9.21
C LEU A 141 8.11 -5.01 9.14
N PHE A 142 7.75 -5.47 7.95
CA PHE A 142 6.71 -6.49 7.81
C PHE A 142 7.11 -7.81 8.48
N LEU A 143 8.36 -8.24 8.33
CA LEU A 143 8.87 -9.43 9.01
C LEU A 143 8.89 -9.26 10.53
N LYS A 144 9.24 -8.08 11.04
CA LYS A 144 9.16 -7.76 12.48
C LYS A 144 7.74 -7.95 13.05
N HIS A 145 6.71 -7.75 12.23
CA HIS A 145 5.30 -7.84 12.61
C HIS A 145 4.55 -8.93 11.83
N GLU A 146 5.23 -10.01 11.46
CA GLU A 146 4.65 -11.11 10.67
C GLU A 146 3.44 -11.78 11.36
N ASP A 147 3.40 -11.74 12.69
CA ASP A 147 2.29 -12.23 13.51
C ASP A 147 0.99 -11.41 13.32
N LYS A 148 1.07 -10.18 12.84
CA LYS A 148 -0.06 -9.26 12.64
C LYS A 148 -0.47 -9.14 11.18
N ILE A 149 0.46 -9.41 10.27
CA ILE A 149 0.26 -9.22 8.83
C ILE A 149 -0.18 -10.53 8.18
N SER A 150 -1.38 -10.55 7.62
CA SER A 150 -1.92 -11.73 6.96
C SER A 150 -1.45 -11.90 5.52
N ARG A 151 -1.16 -10.80 4.83
CA ARG A 151 -0.81 -10.81 3.40
C ARG A 151 -0.15 -9.51 2.96
N VAL A 152 0.76 -9.64 1.99
CA VAL A 152 1.27 -8.51 1.19
C VAL A 152 1.03 -8.82 -0.28
N THR A 153 0.33 -7.93 -0.97
CA THR A 153 0.02 -8.04 -2.40
C THR A 153 0.60 -6.83 -3.12
N PHE A 154 1.40 -7.07 -4.15
CA PHE A 154 1.87 -6.02 -5.03
C PHE A 154 0.78 -5.63 -6.04
N TRP A 155 0.67 -4.33 -6.35
CA TRP A 155 -0.32 -3.84 -7.30
C TRP A 155 0.23 -3.80 -8.72
N GLY A 156 0.58 -4.96 -9.20
CA GLY A 156 1.12 -5.21 -10.54
C GLY A 156 2.31 -6.18 -10.51
N VAL A 157 2.66 -6.70 -11.67
CA VAL A 157 3.77 -7.65 -11.83
C VAL A 157 5.06 -6.91 -12.16
N ASN A 158 5.02 -6.01 -13.13
CA ASN A 158 6.18 -5.28 -13.63
C ASN A 158 5.87 -3.79 -13.83
N ASP A 159 6.91 -2.99 -13.98
CA ASP A 159 6.78 -1.53 -14.13
C ASP A 159 5.96 -1.09 -15.35
N GLY A 160 5.87 -1.93 -16.39
CA GLY A 160 5.11 -1.62 -17.60
C GLY A 160 3.61 -1.62 -17.38
N ASP A 161 3.14 -2.52 -16.50
CA ASP A 161 1.72 -2.71 -16.20
C ASP A 161 1.25 -1.83 -15.03
N SER A 162 2.14 -0.99 -14.46
CA SER A 162 1.76 -0.14 -13.34
C SER A 162 0.74 0.92 -13.74
N TRP A 163 -0.34 1.02 -12.97
CA TRP A 163 -1.35 2.06 -13.10
C TRP A 163 -0.80 3.49 -12.90
N LYS A 164 0.37 3.60 -12.26
CA LYS A 164 1.08 4.88 -12.04
C LYS A 164 1.77 5.40 -13.30
N ASN A 165 1.82 4.63 -14.36
CA ASN A 165 2.16 5.15 -15.68
C ASN A 165 0.98 5.97 -16.20
N ASP A 166 1.25 7.09 -16.87
CA ASP A 166 0.23 7.98 -17.42
C ASP A 166 -0.76 8.58 -16.40
N TRP A 167 -0.48 8.42 -15.10
CA TRP A 167 -1.32 8.96 -14.04
C TRP A 167 -0.49 9.58 -12.91
N PRO A 168 -0.91 10.73 -12.32
CA PRO A 168 -2.03 11.58 -12.75
C PRO A 168 -1.70 12.50 -13.93
N ILE A 169 -0.54 12.37 -14.54
CA ILE A 169 -0.09 13.14 -15.70
C ILE A 169 0.14 12.18 -16.87
N ASN A 170 -0.44 12.47 -18.04
CA ASN A 170 -0.22 11.69 -19.23
C ASN A 170 1.25 11.67 -19.67
N GLY A 171 1.74 10.57 -20.17
CA GLY A 171 3.11 10.37 -20.64
C GLY A 171 4.14 10.19 -19.51
N ARG A 172 3.72 10.07 -18.26
CA ARG A 172 4.64 9.76 -17.15
C ARG A 172 5.08 8.32 -17.18
N THR A 173 6.33 8.12 -16.79
CA THR A 173 6.93 6.79 -16.65
C THR A 173 7.33 6.57 -15.20
N ASN A 174 6.70 5.59 -14.53
CA ASN A 174 7.04 5.23 -13.17
C ASN A 174 7.70 3.84 -13.11
N TYR A 175 8.39 3.54 -12.01
CA TYR A 175 9.15 2.31 -11.81
C TYR A 175 8.92 1.72 -10.42
N PRO A 176 7.63 1.49 -10.02
CA PRO A 176 7.29 1.27 -8.63
C PRO A 176 7.44 -0.17 -8.15
N LEU A 177 7.63 -1.14 -9.05
CA LEU A 177 7.55 -2.57 -8.75
C LEU A 177 8.92 -3.26 -8.69
N LEU A 178 8.91 -4.57 -8.41
CA LEU A 178 10.14 -5.37 -8.24
C LEU A 178 10.73 -5.84 -9.57
N PHE A 179 9.93 -5.89 -10.64
CA PHE A 179 10.36 -6.25 -11.98
C PHE A 179 10.26 -5.03 -12.91
N ASP A 180 11.20 -4.93 -13.82
CA ASP A 180 11.20 -3.88 -14.82
C ASP A 180 10.22 -4.21 -15.97
N ARG A 181 10.16 -3.32 -16.98
CA ARG A 181 9.26 -3.47 -18.15
C ARG A 181 9.55 -4.68 -19.04
N ASN A 182 10.73 -5.29 -18.87
CA ASN A 182 11.13 -6.50 -19.58
C ASN A 182 10.97 -7.77 -18.73
N ASN A 183 10.32 -7.65 -17.56
CA ASN A 183 10.20 -8.69 -16.54
C ASN A 183 11.54 -9.11 -15.91
N GLU A 184 12.58 -8.28 -16.02
CA GLU A 184 13.85 -8.51 -15.38
C GLU A 184 13.81 -8.06 -13.90
N LYS A 185 14.50 -8.79 -13.04
CA LYS A 185 14.57 -8.53 -11.61
C LYS A 185 15.36 -7.26 -11.32
N LYS A 186 14.73 -6.29 -10.65
CA LYS A 186 15.38 -5.06 -10.23
C LYS A 186 16.18 -5.25 -8.93
N LYS A 187 17.00 -4.26 -8.54
CA LYS A 187 17.71 -4.25 -7.24
C LYS A 187 16.72 -4.44 -6.08
N ALA A 188 15.54 -3.82 -6.15
CA ALA A 188 14.48 -3.95 -5.17
C ALA A 188 13.98 -5.41 -5.01
N TYR A 189 13.96 -6.20 -6.08
CA TYR A 189 13.63 -7.62 -5.97
C TYR A 189 14.63 -8.35 -5.06
N TYR A 190 15.93 -8.14 -5.30
CA TYR A 190 16.96 -8.84 -4.54
C TYR A 190 17.03 -8.36 -3.09
N SER A 191 16.77 -7.08 -2.80
CA SER A 191 16.74 -6.59 -1.43
C SER A 191 15.60 -7.22 -0.60
N VAL A 192 14.46 -7.50 -1.22
CA VAL A 192 13.36 -8.23 -0.56
C VAL A 192 13.63 -9.73 -0.49
N PHE A 193 14.05 -10.33 -1.61
CA PHE A 193 14.27 -11.78 -1.70
C PHE A 193 15.35 -12.30 -0.74
N ASN A 194 16.38 -11.49 -0.47
CA ASN A 194 17.49 -11.86 0.40
C ASN A 194 17.20 -11.61 1.89
N LEU A 195 16.07 -11.00 2.25
CA LEU A 195 15.66 -10.89 3.64
C LEU A 195 15.36 -12.28 4.18
N LYS A 196 15.90 -12.56 5.36
CA LYS A 196 15.51 -13.74 6.15
C LYS A 196 14.54 -13.27 7.21
N SER A 197 13.51 -14.05 7.47
CA SER A 197 12.77 -13.87 8.72
C SER A 197 13.75 -14.17 9.84
N ASP A 198 13.79 -13.34 10.86
CA ASP A 198 14.41 -13.69 12.14
C ASP A 198 13.49 -14.76 12.77
N SER A 199 13.51 -15.97 12.16
CA SER A 199 12.84 -17.11 12.75
C SER A 199 13.41 -17.29 14.15
N LYS A 200 12.54 -17.11 15.13
CA LYS A 200 12.84 -17.40 16.54
C LYS A 200 13.43 -18.81 16.62
N GLU A 201 14.73 -18.88 16.91
CA GLU A 201 15.33 -20.10 17.44
C GLU A 201 14.69 -20.48 18.78
#